data_e696b0a2de2c0db6def056aebf51f6ed
#
_entry.id   e696b0a2de2c0db6def056aebf51f6ed
#
_cell.length_a   1.000
_cell.length_b   1.000
_cell.length_c   1.000
_cell.angle_alpha   90.00
_cell.angle_beta   90.00
_cell.angle_gamma   90.00
#
_symmetry.space_group_name_H-M   'P 1'
#
loop_
_entity.id
_entity.type
_entity.pdbx_description
1 polymer ?
#
loop_
_entity_poly.entity_id
_entity_poly.type
_entity_poly.pdbx_seq_one_letter_code
_entity_poly.pdbx_strand_id
1 'polypeptide(L)'
;MDLSFGFDKTFRVSPDITAQYIFSDSYVVYAKATGGKLLNDFRRLESICPYGELPDAHLSSTWGYVQRPYDTYEQINGTLGFKASPYPGVWFNIYGGYQNLKNDLSYSAFGRASVTHFESYLNFSQDNTDNLYVGGEVSYDYKEIVSLSAKYTYRKWDSKTEEYLLAVKPASEMSFNVRIHPIS
;
A
#
# COMPACT_ATOMS: atom_id res chain seq x y z
N MET A 1 11.95 -4.35 15.07
CA MET A 1 10.78 -4.99 15.69
C MET A 1 9.86 -3.90 16.20
N ASP A 2 8.64 -3.85 15.71
CA ASP A 2 7.66 -2.85 16.12
C ASP A 2 6.64 -3.45 17.09
N LEU A 3 6.33 -2.71 18.16
CA LEU A 3 5.40 -3.11 19.21
C LEU A 3 4.24 -2.11 19.21
N SER A 4 3.03 -2.57 18.97
CA SER A 4 1.87 -1.69 18.96
C SER A 4 0.74 -2.20 19.87
N PHE A 5 0.07 -1.24 20.51
CA PHE A 5 -1.14 -1.48 21.26
C PHE A 5 -2.34 -0.91 20.50
N GLY A 6 -3.35 -1.74 20.27
CA GLY A 6 -4.60 -1.32 19.67
C GLY A 6 -5.62 -0.82 20.72
N PHE A 7 -6.58 -0.01 20.30
CA PHE A 7 -7.73 0.35 21.12
C PHE A 7 -8.61 -0.84 21.48
N ASP A 8 -8.49 -1.93 20.72
CA ASP A 8 -9.11 -3.23 20.96
C ASP A 8 -8.42 -4.04 22.07
N LYS A 9 -7.50 -3.43 22.82
CA LYS A 9 -6.65 -4.03 23.86
C LYS A 9 -5.78 -5.19 23.36
N THR A 10 -5.58 -5.32 22.06
CA THR A 10 -4.68 -6.34 21.53
C THR A 10 -3.25 -5.82 21.48
N PHE A 11 -2.33 -6.65 21.94
CA PHE A 11 -0.90 -6.45 21.76
C PHE A 11 -0.48 -7.12 20.46
N ARG A 12 0.24 -6.39 19.61
CA ARG A 12 0.70 -6.88 18.33
C ARG A 12 2.19 -6.63 18.16
N VAL A 13 2.86 -7.60 17.59
CA VAL A 13 4.28 -7.59 17.32
C VAL A 13 4.49 -7.74 15.82
N SER A 14 5.26 -6.86 15.23
CA SER A 14 5.59 -6.90 13.80
C SER A 14 7.09 -7.07 13.61
N PRO A 15 7.49 -7.79 12.56
CA PRO A 15 8.90 -7.87 12.20
C PRO A 15 9.40 -6.52 11.66
N ASP A 16 10.67 -6.28 11.84
CA ASP A 16 11.45 -5.23 11.18
C ASP A 16 12.86 -5.75 11.01
N ILE A 17 13.05 -6.57 9.98
CA ILE A 17 14.29 -7.30 9.72
C ILE A 17 14.67 -7.05 8.27
N THR A 18 15.94 -6.72 8.06
CA THR A 18 16.52 -6.64 6.73
C THR A 18 17.81 -7.42 6.72
N ALA A 19 17.94 -8.34 5.79
CA ALA A 19 19.14 -9.09 5.51
C ALA A 19 19.57 -8.83 4.07
N GLN A 20 20.87 -8.65 3.85
CA GLN A 20 21.41 -8.49 2.51
C GLN A 20 22.72 -9.25 2.36
N TYR A 21 22.93 -9.79 1.20
CA TYR A 21 24.18 -10.45 0.83
C TYR A 21 24.74 -9.79 -0.42
N ILE A 22 25.95 -9.23 -0.26
CA ILE A 22 26.69 -8.54 -1.32
C ILE A 22 27.75 -9.51 -1.82
N PHE A 23 27.62 -9.98 -3.07
CA PHE A 23 28.60 -10.91 -3.66
C PHE A 23 29.51 -10.25 -4.69
N SER A 24 29.30 -8.98 -4.97
CA SER A 24 30.23 -8.12 -5.68
C SER A 24 29.80 -6.68 -5.46
N ASP A 25 30.66 -5.72 -5.76
CA ASP A 25 30.33 -4.29 -5.66
C ASP A 25 29.10 -3.89 -6.51
N SER A 26 28.72 -4.76 -7.45
CA SER A 26 27.63 -4.52 -8.39
C SER A 26 26.38 -5.37 -8.15
N TYR A 27 26.41 -6.36 -7.23
CA TYR A 27 25.31 -7.32 -7.09
C TYR A 27 24.94 -7.56 -5.63
N VAL A 28 23.67 -7.39 -5.32
CA VAL A 28 23.11 -7.55 -3.97
C VAL A 28 21.81 -8.34 -4.02
N VAL A 29 21.71 -9.41 -3.23
CA VAL A 29 20.44 -10.04 -2.90
C VAL A 29 20.01 -9.53 -1.54
N TYR A 30 18.73 -9.26 -1.38
CA TYR A 30 18.19 -8.83 -0.09
C TYR A 30 16.87 -9.52 0.23
N ALA A 31 16.65 -9.67 1.52
CA ALA A 31 15.39 -10.08 2.11
C ALA A 31 14.96 -9.05 3.14
N LYS A 32 13.72 -8.66 3.12
CA LYS A 32 13.13 -7.70 4.06
C LYS A 32 11.83 -8.26 4.60
N ALA A 33 11.64 -8.19 5.89
CA ALA A 33 10.38 -8.48 6.54
C ALA A 33 10.03 -7.30 7.45
N THR A 34 8.94 -6.62 7.13
CA THR A 34 8.42 -5.49 7.89
C THR A 34 6.96 -5.72 8.25
N GLY A 35 6.48 -4.91 9.14
CA GLY A 35 5.08 -4.87 9.51
C GLY A 35 4.87 -3.70 10.47
N GLY A 36 3.65 -3.48 10.88
CA GLY A 36 3.34 -2.43 11.82
C GLY A 36 1.89 -1.97 11.77
N LYS A 37 1.62 -1.03 12.65
CA LYS A 37 0.33 -0.39 12.74
C LYS A 37 0.29 0.82 11.79
N LEU A 38 -0.75 0.88 10.98
CA LEU A 38 -1.04 2.01 10.11
C LEU A 38 -2.28 2.71 10.66
N LEU A 39 -2.12 3.94 11.10
CA LEU A 39 -3.21 4.74 11.63
C LEU A 39 -4.20 5.08 10.50
N ASN A 40 -5.48 4.80 10.73
CA ASN A 40 -6.54 5.20 9.83
C ASN A 40 -7.08 6.58 10.27
N ASP A 41 -6.18 7.56 10.23
CA ASP A 41 -6.50 8.95 10.48
C ASP A 41 -7.20 9.60 9.26
N PHE A 42 -7.65 10.82 9.44
CA PHE A 42 -8.35 11.58 8.42
C PHE A 42 -7.53 11.74 7.13
N ARG A 43 -6.23 11.93 7.23
CA ARG A 43 -5.34 12.08 6.06
C ARG A 43 -5.28 10.82 5.22
N ARG A 44 -5.22 9.66 5.89
CA ARG A 44 -5.21 8.39 5.19
C ARG A 44 -6.56 8.09 4.52
N LEU A 45 -7.67 8.38 5.20
CA LEU A 45 -9.00 8.25 4.63
C LEU A 45 -9.15 9.13 3.38
N GLU A 46 -8.75 10.39 3.47
CA GLU A 46 -8.77 11.34 2.36
C GLU A 46 -7.89 10.89 1.18
N SER A 47 -6.71 10.32 1.47
CA SER A 47 -5.81 9.82 0.43
C SER A 47 -6.35 8.61 -0.33
N ILE A 48 -7.17 7.79 0.33
CA ILE A 48 -7.78 6.60 -0.28
C ILE A 48 -9.02 6.99 -1.08
N CYS A 49 -9.87 7.83 -0.53
CA CYS A 49 -11.06 8.33 -1.18
C CYS A 49 -11.41 9.75 -0.70
N PRO A 50 -11.07 10.80 -1.47
CA PRO A 50 -11.35 12.19 -1.10
C PRO A 50 -12.85 12.50 -1.00
N TYR A 51 -13.68 11.69 -1.63
CA TYR A 51 -15.14 11.83 -1.65
C TYR A 51 -15.85 10.82 -0.77
N GLY A 52 -15.08 10.04 0.00
CA GLY A 52 -15.63 9.02 0.91
C GLY A 52 -16.30 9.68 2.10
N GLU A 53 -17.51 9.26 2.39
CA GLU A 53 -18.16 9.61 3.62
C GLU A 53 -17.71 8.69 4.75
N LEU A 54 -17.50 9.27 5.92
CA LEU A 54 -17.33 8.47 7.12
C LEU A 54 -18.62 7.69 7.37
N PRO A 55 -18.53 6.39 7.69
CA PRO A 55 -19.72 5.62 7.98
C PRO A 55 -20.59 6.35 9.01
N ASP A 56 -21.80 6.70 8.61
CA ASP A 56 -22.91 7.10 9.45
C ASP A 56 -22.85 8.35 10.34
N ALA A 57 -22.35 9.46 9.81
CA ALA A 57 -22.76 10.73 10.40
C ALA A 57 -24.27 11.04 10.17
N HIS A 58 -24.88 10.45 9.16
CA HIS A 58 -26.26 10.76 8.75
C HIS A 58 -27.31 9.67 9.03
N LEU A 59 -26.94 8.41 9.18
CA LEU A 59 -27.91 7.32 9.40
C LEU A 59 -28.19 6.98 10.86
N SER A 60 -27.41 7.51 11.76
CA SER A 60 -27.58 7.30 13.20
C SER A 60 -28.22 8.50 13.90
N SER A 61 -29.28 9.08 13.31
CA SER A 61 -30.08 10.10 14.01
C SER A 61 -30.74 9.58 15.28
N THR A 62 -30.64 8.29 15.56
CA THR A 62 -31.28 7.70 16.75
C THR A 62 -30.28 7.30 17.85
N TRP A 63 -28.98 7.02 17.54
CA TRP A 63 -28.02 6.55 18.54
C TRP A 63 -26.56 6.88 18.19
N GLY A 64 -26.24 8.09 17.97
CA GLY A 64 -24.99 8.84 18.14
C GLY A 64 -23.60 8.20 18.07
N TYR A 65 -23.37 7.03 17.46
CA TYR A 65 -22.05 6.42 17.41
C TYR A 65 -21.49 6.44 15.99
N VAL A 66 -20.61 7.39 15.74
CA VAL A 66 -19.72 7.33 14.57
C VAL A 66 -18.72 6.20 14.81
N GLN A 67 -18.86 5.09 14.11
CA GLN A 67 -17.85 4.05 14.12
C GLN A 67 -16.61 4.55 13.38
N ARG A 68 -15.56 4.85 14.13
CA ARG A 68 -14.26 5.11 13.54
C ARG A 68 -13.73 3.80 12.95
N PRO A 69 -13.12 3.83 11.75
CA PRO A 69 -12.46 2.65 11.23
C PRO A 69 -11.33 2.24 12.18
N TYR A 70 -11.19 0.93 12.40
CA TYR A 70 -10.08 0.37 13.14
C TYR A 70 -8.77 0.66 12.39
N ASP A 71 -7.68 0.80 13.13
CA ASP A 71 -6.38 0.93 12.50
C ASP A 71 -6.02 -0.33 11.70
N THR A 72 -5.47 -0.12 10.52
CA THR A 72 -4.93 -1.20 9.70
C THR A 72 -3.67 -1.76 10.35
N TYR A 73 -3.53 -3.05 10.37
CA TYR A 73 -2.35 -3.71 10.89
C TYR A 73 -1.69 -4.58 9.83
N GLU A 74 -0.51 -4.17 9.39
CA GLU A 74 0.35 -4.99 8.54
C GLU A 74 1.02 -6.05 9.41
N GLN A 75 0.56 -7.30 9.32
CA GLN A 75 1.13 -8.40 10.11
C GLN A 75 2.52 -8.73 9.62
N ILE A 76 2.68 -8.79 8.32
CA ILE A 76 3.95 -9.04 7.64
C ILE A 76 3.90 -8.47 6.23
N ASN A 77 5.02 -7.90 5.83
CA ASN A 77 5.35 -7.56 4.46
C ASN A 77 6.74 -8.10 4.16
N GLY A 78 6.78 -9.30 3.61
CA GLY A 78 8.00 -10.00 3.24
C GLY A 78 8.36 -9.69 1.79
N THR A 79 9.58 -9.22 1.55
CA THR A 79 10.12 -8.91 0.22
C THR A 79 11.43 -9.62 0.02
N LEU A 80 11.60 -10.25 -1.12
CA LEU A 80 12.88 -10.73 -1.63
C LEU A 80 13.23 -9.94 -2.89
N GLY A 81 14.48 -9.56 -3.04
CA GLY A 81 14.89 -8.81 -4.22
C GLY A 81 16.36 -8.96 -4.56
N PHE A 82 16.63 -8.57 -5.78
CA PHE A 82 17.95 -8.58 -6.36
C PHE A 82 18.24 -7.22 -7.00
N LYS A 83 19.32 -6.59 -6.58
CA LYS A 83 19.83 -5.34 -7.15
C LYS A 83 21.11 -5.59 -7.91
N ALA A 84 21.25 -4.95 -9.06
CA ALA A 84 22.48 -5.00 -9.83
C ALA A 84 22.79 -3.66 -10.49
N SER A 85 24.09 -3.38 -10.58
CA SER A 85 24.65 -2.23 -11.31
C SER A 85 25.73 -2.72 -12.26
N PRO A 86 25.34 -3.35 -13.41
CA PRO A 86 26.30 -3.99 -14.32
C PRO A 86 27.21 -3.00 -15.05
N TYR A 87 26.77 -1.74 -15.20
CA TYR A 87 27.52 -0.68 -15.87
C TYR A 87 27.42 0.62 -15.06
N PRO A 88 28.43 1.50 -15.14
CA PRO A 88 28.38 2.81 -14.52
C PRO A 88 27.13 3.59 -14.95
N GLY A 89 26.41 4.10 -13.98
CA GLY A 89 25.17 4.86 -14.19
C GLY A 89 23.92 4.01 -14.45
N VAL A 90 24.03 2.69 -14.61
CA VAL A 90 22.88 1.80 -14.79
C VAL A 90 22.68 0.96 -13.55
N TRP A 91 21.50 0.97 -12.98
CA TRP A 91 21.13 0.01 -11.96
C TRP A 91 19.70 -0.51 -12.17
N PHE A 92 19.47 -1.72 -11.72
CA PHE A 92 18.14 -2.30 -11.69
C PHE A 92 17.87 -3.05 -10.40
N ASN A 93 16.62 -3.19 -10.07
CA ASN A 93 16.13 -3.94 -8.93
C ASN A 93 14.91 -4.76 -9.36
N ILE A 94 14.94 -6.05 -9.10
CA ILE A 94 13.82 -6.95 -9.30
C ILE A 94 13.42 -7.48 -7.94
N TYR A 95 12.15 -7.45 -7.62
CA TYR A 95 11.66 -7.87 -6.31
C TYR A 95 10.31 -8.55 -6.39
N GLY A 96 10.03 -9.37 -5.42
CA GLY A 96 8.72 -9.94 -5.20
C GLY A 96 8.48 -10.11 -3.72
N GLY A 97 7.23 -10.16 -3.33
CA GLY A 97 6.89 -10.26 -1.93
C GLY A 97 5.44 -10.57 -1.66
N TYR A 98 5.18 -10.76 -0.39
CA TYR A 98 3.86 -11.05 0.14
C TYR A 98 3.58 -10.13 1.33
N GLN A 99 2.36 -9.59 1.36
CA GLN A 99 1.87 -8.71 2.39
C GLN A 99 0.54 -9.21 2.93
N ASN A 100 0.40 -9.22 4.24
CA ASN A 100 -0.86 -9.54 4.93
C ASN A 100 -1.30 -8.34 5.76
N LEU A 101 -2.51 -7.89 5.51
CA LEU A 101 -3.13 -6.75 6.17
C LEU A 101 -4.39 -7.16 6.91
N LYS A 102 -4.53 -6.72 8.15
CA LYS A 102 -5.78 -6.79 8.91
C LYS A 102 -6.43 -5.43 8.97
N ASN A 103 -7.76 -5.43 8.89
CA ASN A 103 -8.58 -4.21 8.87
C ASN A 103 -8.08 -3.23 7.78
N ASP A 104 -7.73 -3.77 6.62
CA ASP A 104 -7.29 -2.96 5.51
C ASP A 104 -8.45 -2.13 4.96
N LEU A 105 -8.16 -0.86 4.68
CA LEU A 105 -9.16 0.09 4.21
C LEU A 105 -9.42 -0.06 2.73
N SER A 106 -10.69 -0.10 2.41
CA SER A 106 -11.23 0.01 1.07
C SER A 106 -12.41 0.96 1.06
N TYR A 107 -12.97 1.25 -0.09
CA TYR A 107 -14.25 1.94 -0.18
C TYR A 107 -15.15 1.24 -1.19
N SER A 108 -16.43 1.36 -0.99
CA SER A 108 -17.44 0.82 -1.89
C SER A 108 -18.56 1.85 -2.09
N ALA A 109 -19.15 1.81 -3.27
CA ALA A 109 -20.32 2.61 -3.57
C ALA A 109 -21.58 1.85 -3.13
N PHE A 110 -22.38 2.46 -2.27
CA PHE A 110 -23.70 1.97 -1.92
C PHE A 110 -24.74 2.89 -2.54
N GLY A 111 -25.71 2.30 -3.24
CA GLY A 111 -26.88 3.01 -3.73
C GLY A 111 -28.07 2.71 -2.81
N ARG A 112 -28.73 3.75 -2.33
CA ARG A 112 -30.04 3.63 -1.68
C ARG A 112 -31.09 4.16 -2.66
N ALA A 113 -31.92 3.26 -3.15
CA ALA A 113 -33.10 3.65 -3.93
C ALA A 113 -34.24 3.98 -2.97
N SER A 114 -34.69 5.23 -2.98
CA SER A 114 -35.98 5.66 -2.46
C SER A 114 -36.96 5.79 -3.63
N VAL A 115 -38.26 5.79 -3.36
CA VAL A 115 -39.31 5.90 -4.38
C VAL A 115 -39.18 7.19 -5.23
N THR A 116 -38.47 8.17 -4.74
CA THR A 116 -38.32 9.50 -5.38
C THR A 116 -36.89 9.90 -5.69
N HIS A 117 -35.86 9.26 -5.06
CA HIS A 117 -34.47 9.68 -5.22
C HIS A 117 -33.55 8.46 -5.17
N PHE A 118 -32.54 8.44 -6.03
CA PHE A 118 -31.41 7.54 -5.96
C PHE A 118 -30.23 8.32 -5.36
N GLU A 119 -29.78 7.90 -4.20
CA GLU A 119 -28.62 8.46 -3.53
C GLU A 119 -27.50 7.41 -3.55
N SER A 120 -26.33 7.79 -4.03
CA SER A 120 -25.13 6.95 -3.99
C SER A 120 -24.14 7.52 -2.98
N TYR A 121 -23.70 6.69 -2.07
CA TYR A 121 -22.71 7.04 -1.06
C TYR A 121 -21.44 6.22 -1.25
N LEU A 122 -20.29 6.83 -1.03
CA LEU A 122 -18.99 6.15 -0.96
C LEU A 122 -18.66 5.90 0.52
N ASN A 123 -18.77 4.68 0.95
CA ASN A 123 -18.47 4.30 2.34
C ASN A 123 -17.14 3.59 2.44
N PHE A 124 -16.40 3.85 3.51
CA PHE A 124 -15.23 3.08 3.87
C PHE A 124 -15.63 1.72 4.42
N SER A 125 -14.92 0.71 3.96
CA SER A 125 -15.05 -0.67 4.42
C SER A 125 -13.70 -1.18 4.88
N GLN A 126 -13.71 -2.17 5.76
CA GLN A 126 -12.48 -2.81 6.24
C GLN A 126 -12.57 -4.31 6.08
N ASP A 127 -11.51 -4.90 5.54
CA ASP A 127 -11.39 -6.35 5.41
C ASP A 127 -9.94 -6.80 5.63
N ASN A 128 -9.76 -8.09 5.82
CA ASN A 128 -8.42 -8.69 5.85
C ASN A 128 -8.01 -9.04 4.43
N THR A 129 -6.90 -8.47 3.99
CA THR A 129 -6.42 -8.65 2.63
C THR A 129 -5.02 -9.22 2.59
N ASP A 130 -4.80 -10.04 1.59
CA ASP A 130 -3.49 -10.56 1.23
C ASP A 130 -3.08 -9.95 -0.11
N ASN A 131 -1.80 -9.69 -0.28
CA ASN A 131 -1.25 -9.11 -1.48
C ASN A 131 0.04 -9.83 -1.86
N LEU A 132 0.03 -10.49 -3.00
CA LEU A 132 1.23 -11.01 -3.64
C LEU A 132 1.68 -10.02 -4.70
N TYR A 133 2.94 -9.61 -4.67
CA TYR A 133 3.43 -8.63 -5.63
C TYR A 133 4.78 -9.01 -6.21
N VAL A 134 4.99 -8.57 -7.45
CA VAL A 134 6.26 -8.64 -8.15
C VAL A 134 6.50 -7.32 -8.86
N GLY A 135 7.73 -6.86 -8.86
CA GLY A 135 8.06 -5.60 -9.50
C GLY A 135 9.51 -5.53 -9.97
N GLY A 136 9.75 -4.51 -10.76
CA GLY A 136 11.06 -4.16 -11.24
C GLY A 136 11.24 -2.66 -11.32
N GLU A 137 12.46 -2.22 -11.12
CA GLU A 137 12.87 -0.84 -11.25
C GLU A 137 14.18 -0.79 -12.00
N VAL A 138 14.30 0.13 -12.93
CA VAL A 138 15.53 0.42 -13.67
C VAL A 138 15.80 1.91 -13.61
N SER A 139 17.06 2.27 -13.42
CA SER A 139 17.50 3.65 -13.47
C SER A 139 18.77 3.78 -14.30
N TYR A 140 18.87 4.90 -14.97
CA TYR A 140 20.02 5.29 -15.76
C TYR A 140 20.39 6.74 -15.46
N ASP A 141 21.62 6.94 -15.00
CA ASP A 141 22.20 8.25 -14.70
C ASP A 141 23.30 8.57 -15.72
N TYR A 142 23.07 9.59 -16.54
CA TYR A 142 24.04 10.05 -17.52
C TYR A 142 24.78 11.29 -17.03
N LYS A 143 26.02 11.14 -16.64
CA LYS A 143 26.95 12.25 -16.27
C LYS A 143 26.37 13.28 -15.33
N GLU A 144 25.49 12.86 -14.41
CA GLU A 144 24.79 13.76 -13.48
C GLU A 144 23.88 14.80 -14.16
N ILE A 145 23.78 14.78 -15.48
CA ILE A 145 22.96 15.73 -16.26
C ILE A 145 21.54 15.22 -16.39
N VAL A 146 21.39 13.95 -16.67
CA VAL A 146 20.07 13.33 -16.90
C VAL A 146 19.97 12.05 -16.09
N SER A 147 18.93 11.95 -15.28
CA SER A 147 18.55 10.73 -14.58
C SER A 147 17.19 10.25 -15.10
N LEU A 148 17.13 9.01 -15.54
CA LEU A 148 15.92 8.35 -15.98
C LEU A 148 15.62 7.21 -15.02
N SER A 149 14.37 7.06 -14.59
CA SER A 149 13.96 5.88 -13.85
C SER A 149 12.56 5.41 -14.26
N ALA A 150 12.41 4.10 -14.33
CA ALA A 150 11.15 3.44 -14.59
C ALA A 150 10.93 2.34 -13.55
N LYS A 151 9.74 2.27 -13.01
CA LYS A 151 9.34 1.27 -12.04
C LYS A 151 8.00 0.69 -12.44
N TYR A 152 7.89 -0.62 -12.34
CA TYR A 152 6.64 -1.34 -12.55
C TYR A 152 6.42 -2.32 -11.39
N THR A 153 5.18 -2.40 -10.90
CA THR A 153 4.77 -3.35 -9.88
C THR A 153 3.43 -3.95 -10.26
N TYR A 154 3.37 -5.26 -10.30
CA TYR A 154 2.13 -6.02 -10.42
C TYR A 154 1.74 -6.56 -9.05
N ARG A 155 0.44 -6.51 -8.73
CA ARG A 155 -0.11 -6.94 -7.44
C ARG A 155 -1.30 -7.86 -7.68
N LYS A 156 -1.33 -8.93 -6.95
CA LYS A 156 -2.51 -9.79 -6.85
C LYS A 156 -3.05 -9.67 -5.44
N TRP A 157 -4.19 -9.04 -5.33
CA TRP A 157 -4.92 -8.90 -4.09
C TRP A 157 -5.90 -10.04 -3.90
N ASP A 158 -6.09 -10.45 -2.66
CA ASP A 158 -7.07 -11.42 -2.21
C ASP A 158 -7.75 -10.90 -0.95
N SER A 159 -9.08 -10.95 -0.91
CA SER A 159 -9.89 -10.54 0.24
C SER A 159 -10.50 -11.77 0.88
N LYS A 160 -10.54 -11.80 2.21
CA LYS A 160 -11.05 -12.97 2.93
C LYS A 160 -12.57 -12.99 3.03
N THR A 161 -13.21 -11.85 2.85
CA THR A 161 -14.65 -11.72 3.06
C THR A 161 -15.37 -11.29 1.79
N GLU A 162 -14.88 -10.29 1.09
CA GLU A 162 -15.63 -9.65 0.00
C GLU A 162 -14.73 -9.19 -1.16
N GLU A 163 -14.68 -9.98 -2.23
CA GLU A 163 -13.84 -9.71 -3.40
C GLU A 163 -14.14 -8.35 -4.06
N TYR A 164 -15.35 -7.85 -4.01
CA TYR A 164 -15.69 -6.57 -4.64
C TYR A 164 -14.94 -5.38 -4.02
N LEU A 165 -14.51 -5.47 -2.77
CA LEU A 165 -13.69 -4.44 -2.13
C LEU A 165 -12.31 -4.30 -2.76
N LEU A 166 -11.86 -5.31 -3.51
CA LEU A 166 -10.59 -5.29 -4.22
C LEU A 166 -10.63 -4.46 -5.51
N ALA A 167 -11.81 -4.13 -6.02
CA ALA A 167 -11.97 -3.38 -7.27
C ALA A 167 -11.29 -2.00 -7.25
N VAL A 168 -11.07 -1.44 -6.08
CA VAL A 168 -10.42 -0.13 -5.89
C VAL A 168 -8.91 -0.23 -5.67
N LYS A 169 -8.38 -1.45 -5.54
CA LYS A 169 -6.95 -1.66 -5.33
C LYS A 169 -6.22 -1.81 -6.67
N PRO A 170 -5.12 -1.09 -6.90
CA PRO A 170 -4.41 -1.19 -8.16
C PRO A 170 -3.76 -2.57 -8.32
N ALA A 171 -4.06 -3.25 -9.43
CA ALA A 171 -3.40 -4.48 -9.81
C ALA A 171 -2.04 -4.21 -10.49
N SER A 172 -1.89 -3.05 -11.12
CA SER A 172 -0.68 -2.66 -11.82
C SER A 172 -0.38 -1.20 -11.56
N GLU A 173 0.86 -0.91 -11.23
CA GLU A 173 1.36 0.44 -11.03
C GLU A 173 2.63 0.63 -11.86
N MET A 174 2.68 1.70 -12.63
CA MET A 174 3.86 2.09 -13.39
C MET A 174 4.21 3.54 -13.11
N SER A 175 5.46 3.81 -12.84
CA SER A 175 5.98 5.16 -12.72
C SER A 175 7.20 5.35 -13.62
N PHE A 176 7.28 6.53 -14.22
CA PHE A 176 8.40 6.94 -15.04
C PHE A 176 8.81 8.35 -14.62
N ASN A 177 10.10 8.51 -14.29
CA ASN A 177 10.64 9.78 -13.85
C ASN A 177 11.82 10.18 -14.74
N VAL A 178 11.85 11.44 -15.12
CA VAL A 178 12.95 12.08 -15.82
C VAL A 178 13.40 13.28 -14.99
N ARG A 179 14.66 13.35 -14.66
CA ARG A 179 15.25 14.48 -13.97
C ARG A 179 16.40 15.04 -14.82
N ILE A 180 16.36 16.32 -15.07
CA ILE A 180 17.37 17.03 -15.84
C ILE A 180 18.01 18.08 -14.92
N HIS A 181 19.31 18.04 -14.78
CA HIS A 181 20.10 19.05 -14.07
C HIS A 181 20.75 19.96 -15.12
N PRO A 182 20.27 21.20 -15.29
CA PRO A 182 20.90 22.13 -16.22
C PRO A 182 22.34 22.43 -15.75
N ILE A 183 23.27 22.35 -16.69
CA ILE A 183 24.65 22.75 -16.45
C ILE A 183 24.66 24.28 -16.45
N SER A 184 25.07 24.90 -15.35
CA SER A 184 25.29 26.35 -15.23
C SER A 184 26.67 26.72 -15.72
#